data_a1cde0c4477ba2bf3579130f68d3618c
#
_entry.id   a1cde0c4477ba2bf3579130f68d3618c
#
_cell.length_a   1.000
_cell.length_b   1.000
_cell.length_c   1.000
_cell.angle_alpha   90.00
_cell.angle_beta   90.00
_cell.angle_gamma   90.00
#
_symmetry.space_group_name_H-M   'P 1'
#
loop_
_entity.id
_entity.type
_entity.pdbx_description
1 polymer ?
#
loop_
_entity_poly.entity_id
_entity_poly.type
_entity_poly.pdbx_seq_one_letter_code
_entity_poly.pdbx_strand_id
1 'polypeptide(L)'
;MVIRRSGLVLGATAVTLSTIAVAGLVNLPQGQALFRESPKEIVDEVWQIIYRQYVDGTFNQVDWQAVRQEYLKKSYTDKEQAYKSIREMLKKLDDPYTRFMDPKEFKNMQVDTSGELTGVGITIGLDEDTKKLTVIAPLEDTPAFKAGILAKDVITKIDGKSTKGMDTSQAVTLIRGEPGSKVKLTISRNGKEKDYLITRAKIEIHPVDYSLKQTPAGRTGYIRLKQFSANASKEMREAIRDLEKKNVDGYVLDLRNNPGGLLFSSIEIARMWLKDGTIVSTI
;
A
#
# COMPACT_ATOMS: atom_id res chain seq x y z
N MET A 1 -26.75 -3.70 -41.56
CA MET A 1 -26.27 -4.85 -40.79
C MET A 1 -26.53 -4.52 -39.30
N VAL A 2 -27.58 -5.17 -38.75
CA VAL A 2 -28.13 -4.83 -37.42
C VAL A 2 -27.42 -5.70 -36.37
N ILE A 3 -26.72 -5.08 -35.42
CA ILE A 3 -26.12 -5.80 -34.28
C ILE A 3 -27.11 -5.75 -33.10
N ARG A 4 -27.67 -6.90 -32.76
CA ARG A 4 -28.56 -7.10 -31.61
C ARG A 4 -27.76 -6.96 -30.31
N ARG A 5 -28.26 -6.15 -29.39
CA ARG A 5 -27.86 -6.12 -27.98
C ARG A 5 -28.46 -7.36 -27.28
N SER A 6 -27.61 -8.21 -26.75
CA SER A 6 -28.00 -9.28 -25.82
C SER A 6 -27.99 -8.71 -24.40
N GLY A 7 -29.16 -8.65 -23.77
CA GLY A 7 -29.30 -8.24 -22.37
C GLY A 7 -28.84 -9.37 -21.44
N LEU A 8 -28.02 -8.99 -20.45
CA LEU A 8 -27.69 -9.86 -19.33
C LEU A 8 -28.84 -9.83 -18.33
N VAL A 9 -29.52 -10.99 -18.15
CA VAL A 9 -30.52 -11.16 -17.09
C VAL A 9 -29.79 -11.57 -15.82
N LEU A 10 -29.82 -10.71 -14.83
CA LEU A 10 -29.41 -11.04 -13.45
C LEU A 10 -30.54 -11.86 -12.81
N GLY A 11 -30.31 -13.17 -12.65
CA GLY A 11 -31.19 -14.05 -11.88
C GLY A 11 -30.92 -13.86 -10.38
N ALA A 12 -31.86 -13.22 -9.69
CA ALA A 12 -31.91 -13.21 -8.26
C ALA A 12 -32.48 -14.53 -7.76
N THR A 13 -31.66 -15.41 -7.18
CA THR A 13 -32.10 -16.60 -6.48
C THR A 13 -32.51 -16.20 -5.06
N ALA A 14 -33.82 -16.11 -4.82
CA ALA A 14 -34.40 -15.97 -3.50
C ALA A 14 -34.29 -17.31 -2.77
N VAL A 15 -33.46 -17.36 -1.71
CA VAL A 15 -33.46 -18.48 -0.76
C VAL A 15 -34.55 -18.23 0.26
N THR A 16 -35.66 -18.97 0.16
CA THR A 16 -36.72 -18.99 1.17
C THR A 16 -36.25 -19.80 2.37
N LEU A 17 -35.97 -19.11 3.49
CA LEU A 17 -35.77 -19.72 4.80
C LEU A 17 -37.14 -20.10 5.37
N SER A 18 -37.41 -21.42 5.44
CA SER A 18 -38.55 -21.98 6.18
C SER A 18 -38.25 -21.89 7.67
N THR A 19 -38.91 -21.00 8.38
CA THR A 19 -38.87 -20.92 9.83
C THR A 19 -39.77 -22.02 10.47
N ILE A 20 -39.15 -23.00 11.07
CA ILE A 20 -39.85 -23.87 12.03
C ILE A 20 -39.71 -23.24 13.41
N ALA A 21 -40.80 -22.66 13.91
CA ALA A 21 -40.87 -22.16 15.28
C ALA A 21 -41.02 -23.32 16.24
N VAL A 22 -40.01 -23.63 17.02
CA VAL A 22 -40.11 -24.41 18.25
C VAL A 22 -39.91 -23.46 19.42
N ALA A 23 -41.00 -23.18 20.15
CA ALA A 23 -40.96 -22.43 21.37
C ALA A 23 -40.29 -23.28 22.46
N GLY A 24 -39.10 -22.89 22.89
CA GLY A 24 -38.41 -23.42 24.05
C GLY A 24 -37.50 -22.33 24.62
N LEU A 25 -37.94 -21.73 25.71
CA LEU A 25 -37.20 -20.76 26.51
C LEU A 25 -35.90 -21.40 27.03
N VAL A 26 -34.77 -21.07 26.42
CA VAL A 26 -33.47 -21.19 27.06
C VAL A 26 -32.72 -19.89 26.77
N ASN A 27 -32.45 -19.11 27.81
CA ASN A 27 -31.55 -17.97 27.78
C ASN A 27 -30.14 -18.48 27.41
N LEU A 28 -29.76 -18.45 26.13
CA LEU A 28 -28.40 -18.61 25.71
C LEU A 28 -27.79 -17.18 25.60
N PRO A 29 -26.63 -16.94 26.23
CA PRO A 29 -25.92 -15.69 25.99
C PRO A 29 -25.61 -15.62 24.51
N GLN A 30 -25.88 -14.46 23.88
CA GLN A 30 -25.50 -14.15 22.49
C GLN A 30 -23.97 -14.20 22.41
N GLY A 31 -23.41 -15.39 22.25
CA GLY A 31 -22.07 -15.58 21.77
C GLY A 31 -22.06 -15.22 20.29
N GLN A 32 -21.52 -14.07 19.95
CA GLN A 32 -21.02 -13.84 18.62
C GLN A 32 -20.01 -14.94 18.33
N ALA A 33 -20.44 -15.98 17.64
CA ALA A 33 -19.52 -16.90 16.98
C ALA A 33 -18.84 -16.11 15.86
N LEU A 34 -17.81 -15.36 16.21
CA LEU A 34 -16.81 -14.93 15.29
C LEU A 34 -16.24 -16.20 14.67
N PHE A 35 -16.53 -16.48 13.42
CA PHE A 35 -15.82 -17.47 12.62
C PHE A 35 -14.35 -17.03 12.59
N ARG A 36 -13.59 -17.44 13.62
CA ARG A 36 -12.14 -17.32 13.61
C ARG A 36 -11.66 -18.42 12.68
N GLU A 37 -11.34 -18.07 11.46
CA GLU A 37 -10.57 -18.94 10.57
C GLU A 37 -9.41 -19.54 11.36
N SER A 38 -9.34 -20.86 11.39
CA SER A 38 -8.22 -21.53 12.05
C SER A 38 -6.93 -21.22 11.28
N PRO A 39 -5.77 -21.12 11.95
CA PRO A 39 -4.50 -20.90 11.27
C PRO A 39 -4.24 -21.91 10.15
N LYS A 40 -4.73 -23.14 10.29
CA LYS A 40 -4.60 -24.19 9.28
C LYS A 40 -5.49 -23.94 8.05
N GLU A 41 -6.69 -23.40 8.24
CA GLU A 41 -7.57 -23.02 7.13
C GLU A 41 -6.94 -21.93 6.27
N ILE A 42 -6.28 -20.94 6.86
CA ILE A 42 -5.56 -19.89 6.12
C ILE A 42 -4.46 -20.51 5.24
N VAL A 43 -3.71 -21.48 5.75
CA VAL A 43 -2.67 -22.18 4.97
C VAL A 43 -3.29 -22.93 3.77
N ASP A 44 -4.41 -23.63 4.01
CA ASP A 44 -5.10 -24.36 2.95
C ASP A 44 -5.70 -23.42 1.89
N GLU A 45 -6.27 -22.30 2.32
CA GLU A 45 -6.84 -21.30 1.42
C GLU A 45 -5.77 -20.72 0.48
N VAL A 46 -4.60 -20.34 1.02
CA VAL A 46 -3.49 -19.85 0.19
C VAL A 46 -3.01 -20.93 -0.78
N TRP A 47 -2.90 -22.20 -0.33
CA TRP A 47 -2.58 -23.30 -1.21
C TRP A 47 -3.59 -23.43 -2.37
N GLN A 48 -4.90 -23.32 -2.06
CA GLN A 48 -5.97 -23.41 -3.06
C GLN A 48 -5.96 -22.25 -4.05
N ILE A 49 -5.60 -21.02 -3.60
CA ILE A 49 -5.46 -19.87 -4.49
C ILE A 49 -4.37 -20.14 -5.52
N ILE A 50 -3.20 -20.59 -5.08
CA ILE A 50 -2.10 -20.96 -5.97
C ILE A 50 -2.52 -22.08 -6.91
N TYR A 51 -3.14 -23.14 -6.39
CA TYR A 51 -3.58 -24.27 -7.22
C TYR A 51 -4.49 -23.84 -8.38
N ARG A 52 -5.35 -22.84 -8.15
CA ARG A 52 -6.32 -22.36 -9.16
C ARG A 52 -5.80 -21.25 -10.07
N GLN A 53 -4.84 -20.46 -9.60
CA GLN A 53 -4.52 -19.18 -10.25
C GLN A 53 -3.04 -19.05 -10.63
N TYR A 54 -2.20 -20.00 -10.26
CA TYR A 54 -0.79 -19.93 -10.64
C TYR A 54 -0.65 -20.05 -12.17
N VAL A 55 0.22 -19.22 -12.74
CA VAL A 55 0.34 -19.09 -14.20
C VAL A 55 0.85 -20.35 -14.87
N ASP A 56 1.76 -21.07 -14.20
CA ASP A 56 2.30 -22.35 -14.68
C ASP A 56 1.58 -23.53 -14.04
N GLY A 57 0.78 -24.27 -14.82
CA GLY A 57 0.05 -25.45 -14.36
C GLY A 57 0.91 -26.61 -13.89
N THR A 58 2.23 -26.55 -14.11
CA THR A 58 3.22 -27.51 -13.58
C THR A 58 3.81 -27.10 -12.24
N PHE A 59 3.49 -25.90 -11.75
CA PHE A 59 4.01 -25.32 -10.50
C PHE A 59 5.53 -25.33 -10.43
N ASN A 60 6.22 -25.00 -11.53
CA ASN A 60 7.67 -25.11 -11.68
C ASN A 60 8.18 -26.54 -11.36
N GLN A 61 7.48 -27.58 -11.82
CA GLN A 61 7.77 -29.00 -11.60
C GLN A 61 7.66 -29.43 -10.12
N VAL A 62 6.96 -28.69 -9.30
CA VAL A 62 6.69 -29.02 -7.89
C VAL A 62 5.42 -29.84 -7.78
N ASP A 63 5.45 -30.97 -7.07
CA ASP A 63 4.24 -31.69 -6.68
C ASP A 63 3.46 -30.88 -5.65
N TRP A 64 2.63 -29.98 -6.16
CA TRP A 64 1.85 -29.04 -5.33
C TRP A 64 0.85 -29.75 -4.42
N GLN A 65 0.37 -30.96 -4.80
CA GLN A 65 -0.48 -31.78 -3.94
C GLN A 65 0.29 -32.39 -2.75
N ALA A 66 1.51 -32.85 -2.97
CA ALA A 66 2.37 -33.32 -1.88
C ALA A 66 2.72 -32.18 -0.92
N VAL A 67 2.94 -30.96 -1.44
CA VAL A 67 3.14 -29.75 -0.63
C VAL A 67 1.94 -29.48 0.28
N ARG A 68 0.70 -29.58 -0.23
CA ARG A 68 -0.49 -29.45 0.60
C ARG A 68 -0.49 -30.41 1.79
N GLN A 69 -0.24 -31.70 1.49
CA GLN A 69 -0.25 -32.73 2.54
C GLN A 69 0.83 -32.46 3.60
N GLU A 70 2.02 -32.04 3.19
CA GLU A 70 3.11 -31.67 4.11
C GLU A 70 2.68 -30.56 5.06
N TYR A 71 2.13 -29.46 4.52
CA TYR A 71 1.78 -28.29 5.33
C TYR A 71 0.50 -28.47 6.15
N LEU A 72 -0.45 -29.25 5.69
CA LEU A 72 -1.63 -29.59 6.48
C LEU A 72 -1.38 -30.58 7.61
N LYS A 73 -0.27 -31.33 7.59
CA LYS A 73 0.17 -32.19 8.72
C LYS A 73 0.75 -31.36 9.87
N LYS A 74 1.25 -30.15 9.61
CA LYS A 74 1.81 -29.27 10.65
C LYS A 74 0.70 -28.77 11.60
N SER A 75 1.07 -28.51 12.84
CA SER A 75 0.21 -27.84 13.82
C SER A 75 0.58 -26.36 13.88
N TYR A 76 -0.43 -25.50 13.97
CA TYR A 76 -0.28 -24.05 14.05
C TYR A 76 -0.96 -23.54 15.32
N THR A 77 -0.22 -22.90 16.23
CA THR A 77 -0.76 -22.38 17.48
C THR A 77 -1.41 -21.02 17.29
N ASP A 78 -0.98 -20.27 16.29
CA ASP A 78 -1.43 -18.91 16.01
C ASP A 78 -1.30 -18.56 14.51
N LYS A 79 -1.84 -17.41 14.14
CA LYS A 79 -1.78 -16.92 12.74
C LYS A 79 -0.36 -16.58 12.29
N GLU A 80 0.52 -16.12 13.17
CA GLU A 80 1.90 -15.78 12.80
C GLU A 80 2.70 -17.03 12.35
N GLN A 81 2.49 -18.16 13.02
CA GLN A 81 3.08 -19.43 12.58
C GLN A 81 2.52 -19.86 11.21
N ALA A 82 1.22 -19.69 10.98
CA ALA A 82 0.62 -19.96 9.67
C ALA A 82 1.23 -19.05 8.59
N TYR A 83 1.36 -17.76 8.84
CA TYR A 83 1.96 -16.80 7.88
C TYR A 83 3.41 -17.15 7.54
N LYS A 84 4.19 -17.52 8.54
CA LYS A 84 5.56 -18.00 8.32
C LYS A 84 5.58 -19.24 7.44
N SER A 85 4.75 -20.22 7.75
CA SER A 85 4.62 -21.46 6.98
C SER A 85 4.13 -21.21 5.55
N ILE A 86 3.20 -20.28 5.34
CA ILE A 86 2.77 -19.88 4.00
C ILE A 86 3.94 -19.32 3.19
N ARG A 87 4.75 -18.44 3.77
CA ARG A 87 5.94 -17.91 3.10
C ARG A 87 6.94 -19.01 2.75
N GLU A 88 7.13 -20.00 3.62
CA GLU A 88 7.97 -21.19 3.35
C GLU A 88 7.37 -22.09 2.26
N MET A 89 6.05 -22.28 2.25
CA MET A 89 5.34 -23.04 1.23
C MET A 89 5.50 -22.41 -0.16
N LEU A 90 5.29 -21.10 -0.27
CA LEU A 90 5.42 -20.39 -1.54
C LEU A 90 6.85 -20.36 -2.09
N LYS A 91 7.87 -20.36 -1.23
CA LYS A 91 9.28 -20.48 -1.68
C LYS A 91 9.56 -21.76 -2.45
N LYS A 92 8.77 -22.83 -2.26
CA LYS A 92 8.94 -24.08 -3.02
C LYS A 92 8.66 -23.92 -4.51
N LEU A 93 7.87 -22.89 -4.89
CA LEU A 93 7.62 -22.57 -6.30
C LEU A 93 8.85 -21.99 -7.00
N ASP A 94 9.88 -21.56 -6.26
CA ASP A 94 11.06 -20.87 -6.79
C ASP A 94 10.72 -19.70 -7.73
N ASP A 95 9.63 -19.00 -7.41
CA ASP A 95 9.13 -17.86 -8.15
C ASP A 95 9.28 -16.59 -7.32
N PRO A 96 10.14 -15.64 -7.73
CA PRO A 96 10.37 -14.39 -6.97
C PRO A 96 9.18 -13.44 -7.00
N TYR A 97 8.21 -13.66 -7.88
CA TYR A 97 7.03 -12.81 -8.04
C TYR A 97 5.83 -13.29 -7.22
N THR A 98 5.77 -14.57 -6.85
CA THR A 98 4.73 -15.13 -6.00
C THR A 98 5.10 -14.97 -4.53
N ARG A 99 4.34 -14.13 -3.82
CA ARG A 99 4.59 -13.85 -2.41
C ARG A 99 3.30 -13.68 -1.61
N PHE A 100 3.35 -14.03 -0.35
CA PHE A 100 2.28 -13.79 0.62
C PHE A 100 2.55 -12.47 1.36
N MET A 101 1.50 -11.69 1.52
CA MET A 101 1.46 -10.54 2.41
C MET A 101 0.46 -10.83 3.53
N ASP A 102 0.89 -10.69 4.77
CA ASP A 102 -0.06 -10.72 5.88
C ASP A 102 -0.96 -9.46 5.88
N PRO A 103 -2.04 -9.42 6.67
CA PRO A 103 -2.97 -8.29 6.68
C PRO A 103 -2.31 -6.94 6.99
N LYS A 104 -1.22 -6.93 7.78
CA LYS A 104 -0.48 -5.71 8.12
C LYS A 104 0.37 -5.25 6.93
N GLU A 105 1.09 -6.17 6.30
CA GLU A 105 1.89 -5.90 5.10
C GLU A 105 0.99 -5.42 3.95
N PHE A 106 -0.17 -6.07 3.76
CA PHE A 106 -1.15 -5.69 2.75
C PHE A 106 -1.71 -4.28 3.01
N LYS A 107 -2.09 -3.98 4.27
CA LYS A 107 -2.54 -2.63 4.65
C LYS A 107 -1.46 -1.58 4.41
N ASN A 108 -0.20 -1.88 4.72
CA ASN A 108 0.91 -0.96 4.44
C ASN A 108 1.08 -0.73 2.94
N MET A 109 1.05 -1.79 2.11
CA MET A 109 1.10 -1.67 0.66
C MET A 109 -0.06 -0.82 0.10
N GLN A 110 -1.29 -1.03 0.60
CA GLN A 110 -2.43 -0.21 0.21
C GLN A 110 -2.22 1.27 0.55
N VAL A 111 -1.71 1.58 1.74
CA VAL A 111 -1.38 2.94 2.15
C VAL A 111 -0.29 3.53 1.25
N ASP A 112 0.79 2.78 1.00
CA ASP A 112 1.92 3.25 0.22
C ASP A 112 1.56 3.50 -1.26
N THR A 113 0.53 2.83 -1.77
CA THR A 113 0.05 2.98 -3.17
C THR A 113 -1.19 3.87 -3.31
N SER A 114 -1.84 4.23 -2.22
CA SER A 114 -3.04 5.08 -2.25
C SER A 114 -2.77 6.53 -2.70
N GLY A 115 -1.55 7.00 -2.56
CA GLY A 115 -1.20 8.42 -2.68
C GLY A 115 -1.59 9.24 -1.45
N GLU A 116 -1.97 8.58 -0.37
CA GLU A 116 -2.39 9.19 0.87
C GLU A 116 -1.69 8.49 2.05
N LEU A 117 -1.14 9.27 2.96
CA LEU A 117 -0.58 8.76 4.20
C LEU A 117 -1.38 9.28 5.39
N THR A 118 -1.53 8.45 6.41
CA THR A 118 -2.01 8.91 7.71
C THR A 118 -0.83 9.06 8.67
N GLY A 119 -0.69 10.22 9.27
CA GLY A 119 0.41 10.49 10.16
C GLY A 119 0.60 11.97 10.42
N VAL A 120 1.83 12.40 10.62
CA VAL A 120 2.17 13.79 10.93
C VAL A 120 2.83 14.54 9.78
N GLY A 121 3.27 13.85 8.72
CA GLY A 121 3.90 14.47 7.53
C GLY A 121 5.38 14.80 7.73
N ILE A 122 6.16 13.79 8.08
CA ILE A 122 7.62 13.89 8.13
C ILE A 122 8.27 12.75 7.36
N THR A 123 9.36 13.07 6.68
CA THR A 123 10.29 12.06 6.17
C THR A 123 11.37 11.84 7.22
N ILE A 124 11.59 10.60 7.61
CA ILE A 124 12.59 10.24 8.64
C ILE A 124 13.59 9.25 8.08
N GLY A 125 14.78 9.25 8.67
CA GLY A 125 15.86 8.32 8.38
C GLY A 125 16.75 8.11 9.59
N LEU A 126 17.63 7.11 9.52
CA LEU A 126 18.73 6.98 10.47
C LEU A 126 19.90 7.81 9.96
N ASP A 127 20.40 8.67 10.80
CA ASP A 127 21.66 9.39 10.53
C ASP A 127 22.82 8.40 10.41
N GLU A 128 23.62 8.52 9.37
CA GLU A 128 24.65 7.52 9.03
C GLU A 128 25.74 7.40 10.09
N ASP A 129 26.11 8.50 10.73
CA ASP A 129 27.18 8.55 11.72
C ASP A 129 26.68 8.21 13.12
N THR A 130 25.60 8.84 13.55
CA THR A 130 25.10 8.73 14.94
C THR A 130 24.10 7.60 15.13
N LYS A 131 23.58 7.00 14.04
CA LYS A 131 22.50 6.02 14.04
C LYS A 131 21.22 6.49 14.76
N LYS A 132 21.06 7.80 14.91
CA LYS A 132 19.89 8.41 15.54
C LYS A 132 18.78 8.60 14.51
N LEU A 133 17.55 8.41 14.97
CA LEU A 133 16.36 8.67 14.14
C LEU A 133 16.22 10.18 13.92
N THR A 134 16.32 10.61 12.68
CA THR A 134 16.41 12.03 12.31
C THR A 134 15.35 12.39 11.29
N VAL A 135 14.80 13.59 11.41
CA VAL A 135 13.90 14.18 10.41
C VAL A 135 14.73 14.63 9.21
N ILE A 136 14.49 14.00 8.05
CA ILE A 136 15.10 14.41 6.78
C ILE A 136 14.43 15.71 6.33
N ALA A 137 13.09 15.71 6.29
CA ALA A 137 12.28 16.89 5.97
C ALA A 137 10.86 16.74 6.52
N PRO A 138 10.25 17.80 7.07
CA PRO A 138 8.81 17.88 7.18
C PRO A 138 8.20 18.17 5.80
N LEU A 139 7.01 17.60 5.53
CA LEU A 139 6.24 17.90 4.33
C LEU A 139 5.47 19.21 4.55
N GLU A 140 5.47 20.09 3.56
CA GLU A 140 4.77 21.37 3.63
C GLU A 140 3.27 21.15 3.89
N ASP A 141 2.64 22.10 4.57
CA ASP A 141 1.21 22.11 4.94
C ASP A 141 0.73 20.99 5.86
N THR A 142 1.62 20.12 6.33
CA THR A 142 1.28 19.00 7.21
C THR A 142 1.28 19.37 8.70
N PRO A 143 0.70 18.53 9.57
CA PRO A 143 0.69 18.79 11.01
C PRO A 143 2.07 18.97 11.63
N ALA A 144 3.09 18.22 11.20
CA ALA A 144 4.43 18.36 11.71
C ALA A 144 5.10 19.68 11.29
N PHE A 145 4.89 20.08 10.01
CA PHE A 145 5.36 21.37 9.51
C PHE A 145 4.73 22.53 10.30
N LYS A 146 3.42 22.51 10.50
CA LYS A 146 2.69 23.51 11.31
C LYS A 146 3.09 23.52 12.76
N ALA A 147 3.50 22.38 13.32
CA ALA A 147 4.04 22.29 14.68
C ALA A 147 5.47 22.83 14.82
N GLY A 148 6.16 23.13 13.71
CA GLY A 148 7.53 23.66 13.71
C GLY A 148 8.61 22.60 13.82
N ILE A 149 8.32 21.36 13.38
CA ILE A 149 9.35 20.34 13.15
C ILE A 149 10.22 20.78 11.97
N LEU A 150 11.53 20.59 12.08
CA LEU A 150 12.51 21.02 11.08
C LEU A 150 13.36 19.83 10.59
N ALA A 151 14.00 20.02 9.44
CA ALA A 151 15.03 19.09 8.99
C ALA A 151 16.19 19.05 10.00
N LYS A 152 16.81 17.88 10.16
CA LYS A 152 17.86 17.57 11.12
C LYS A 152 17.42 17.52 12.59
N ASP A 153 16.15 17.64 12.91
CA ASP A 153 15.63 17.32 14.22
C ASP A 153 15.85 15.85 14.55
N VAL A 154 16.36 15.55 15.74
CA VAL A 154 16.53 14.17 16.20
C VAL A 154 15.31 13.77 17.02
N ILE A 155 14.61 12.71 16.63
CA ILE A 155 13.50 12.16 17.39
C ILE A 155 14.07 11.26 18.47
N THR A 156 13.99 11.66 19.73
CA THR A 156 14.53 10.88 20.86
C THR A 156 13.49 9.96 21.50
N LYS A 157 12.18 10.34 21.43
CA LYS A 157 11.08 9.50 21.93
C LYS A 157 9.84 9.66 21.06
N ILE A 158 9.04 8.59 20.99
CA ILE A 158 7.71 8.56 20.38
C ILE A 158 6.74 8.01 21.43
N ASP A 159 5.75 8.81 21.84
CA ASP A 159 4.81 8.49 22.94
C ASP A 159 5.52 7.99 24.21
N GLY A 160 6.64 8.62 24.54
CA GLY A 160 7.48 8.28 25.68
C GLY A 160 8.43 7.10 25.47
N LYS A 161 8.30 6.33 24.41
CA LYS A 161 9.21 5.22 24.06
C LYS A 161 10.49 5.76 23.41
N SER A 162 11.66 5.37 23.94
CA SER A 162 12.95 5.75 23.38
C SER A 162 13.12 5.20 21.96
N THR A 163 13.67 6.02 21.07
CA THR A 163 14.01 5.62 19.69
C THR A 163 15.41 5.03 19.55
N LYS A 164 16.16 4.92 20.63
CA LYS A 164 17.52 4.34 20.61
C LYS A 164 17.49 2.89 20.16
N GLY A 165 18.18 2.58 19.06
CA GLY A 165 18.23 1.24 18.47
C GLY A 165 16.96 0.85 17.67
N MET A 166 16.03 1.78 17.49
CA MET A 166 14.82 1.59 16.69
C MET A 166 15.16 1.79 15.21
N ASP A 167 14.69 0.91 14.36
CA ASP A 167 14.75 1.11 12.90
C ASP A 167 13.67 2.09 12.41
N THR A 168 13.80 2.56 11.16
CA THR A 168 12.84 3.51 10.57
C THR A 168 11.44 2.92 10.44
N SER A 169 11.29 1.63 10.17
CA SER A 169 9.98 0.97 10.00
C SER A 169 9.22 0.89 11.31
N GLN A 170 9.92 0.58 12.40
CA GLN A 170 9.36 0.60 13.75
C GLN A 170 8.90 2.01 14.14
N ALA A 171 9.73 3.03 13.87
CA ALA A 171 9.39 4.42 14.14
C ALA A 171 8.17 4.89 13.32
N VAL A 172 8.13 4.58 12.02
CA VAL A 172 6.99 4.88 11.14
C VAL A 172 5.71 4.25 11.69
N THR A 173 5.76 2.99 12.15
CA THR A 173 4.60 2.30 12.73
C THR A 173 4.05 3.03 13.96
N LEU A 174 4.92 3.61 14.80
CA LEU A 174 4.50 4.36 16.00
C LEU A 174 4.00 5.77 15.66
N ILE A 175 4.60 6.42 14.66
CA ILE A 175 4.23 7.77 14.24
C ILE A 175 2.91 7.78 13.46
N ARG A 176 2.68 6.78 12.60
CA ARG A 176 1.41 6.59 11.88
C ARG A 176 0.28 6.24 12.86
N GLY A 177 -0.95 6.43 12.45
CA GLY A 177 -2.16 6.07 13.21
C GLY A 177 -3.40 6.73 12.62
N GLU A 178 -4.54 6.52 13.25
CA GLU A 178 -5.82 7.03 12.80
C GLU A 178 -5.83 8.57 12.74
N PRO A 179 -6.39 9.18 11.66
CA PRO A 179 -6.58 10.63 11.59
C PRO A 179 -7.33 11.15 12.80
N GLY A 180 -6.91 12.30 13.35
CA GLY A 180 -7.46 12.89 14.56
C GLY A 180 -6.85 12.37 15.87
N SER A 181 -6.17 11.21 15.87
CA SER A 181 -5.42 10.75 17.02
C SER A 181 -4.14 11.59 17.22
N LYS A 182 -3.58 11.57 18.41
CA LYS A 182 -2.39 12.36 18.73
C LYS A 182 -1.17 11.46 18.89
N VAL A 183 0.00 11.99 18.53
CA VAL A 183 1.30 11.40 18.85
C VAL A 183 2.18 12.45 19.50
N LYS A 184 2.92 12.07 20.52
CA LYS A 184 3.91 12.93 21.18
C LYS A 184 5.31 12.56 20.69
N LEU A 185 5.96 13.50 20.00
CA LEU A 185 7.34 13.40 19.57
C LEU A 185 8.23 14.22 20.50
N THR A 186 9.22 13.59 21.15
CA THR A 186 10.27 14.31 21.84
C THR A 186 11.41 14.52 20.86
N ILE A 187 11.68 15.78 20.57
CA ILE A 187 12.68 16.23 19.59
C ILE A 187 13.88 16.84 20.31
N SER A 188 15.07 16.41 19.95
CA SER A 188 16.31 17.09 20.33
C SER A 188 16.78 17.97 19.17
N ARG A 189 16.85 19.27 19.42
CA ARG A 189 17.36 20.30 18.51
C ARG A 189 18.46 21.10 19.21
N ASN A 190 19.67 21.11 18.65
CA ASN A 190 20.81 21.78 19.23
C ASN A 190 21.05 21.37 20.71
N GLY A 191 20.88 20.08 21.02
CA GLY A 191 21.09 19.53 22.36
C GLY A 191 19.96 19.80 23.36
N LYS A 192 18.90 20.51 22.98
CA LYS A 192 17.74 20.76 23.83
C LYS A 192 16.58 19.89 23.43
N GLU A 193 15.95 19.18 24.37
CA GLU A 193 14.75 18.38 24.13
C GLU A 193 13.48 19.24 24.28
N LYS A 194 12.53 19.02 23.39
CA LYS A 194 11.18 19.61 23.45
C LYS A 194 10.16 18.59 22.99
N ASP A 195 9.04 18.53 23.70
CA ASP A 195 7.88 17.70 23.34
C ASP A 195 6.96 18.43 22.34
N TYR A 196 6.57 17.72 21.30
CA TYR A 196 5.61 18.15 20.30
C TYR A 196 4.43 17.19 20.31
N LEU A 197 3.26 17.67 20.72
CA LEU A 197 2.00 16.92 20.63
C LEU A 197 1.35 17.23 19.30
N ILE A 198 1.33 16.28 18.37
CA ILE A 198 0.90 16.49 17.00
C ILE A 198 -0.33 15.62 16.72
N THR A 199 -1.38 16.23 16.16
CA THR A 199 -2.56 15.50 15.72
C THR A 199 -2.30 14.89 14.36
N ARG A 200 -2.49 13.57 14.23
CA ARG A 200 -2.35 12.87 12.95
C ARG A 200 -3.42 13.32 11.97
N ALA A 201 -3.06 13.44 10.72
CA ALA A 201 -3.97 13.79 9.64
C ALA A 201 -3.77 12.87 8.44
N LYS A 202 -4.74 12.88 7.55
CA LYS A 202 -4.59 12.37 6.19
C LYS A 202 -3.72 13.36 5.42
N ILE A 203 -2.64 12.88 4.84
CA ILE A 203 -1.65 13.66 4.11
C ILE A 203 -1.67 13.19 2.67
N GLU A 204 -2.05 14.07 1.77
CA GLU A 204 -1.98 13.80 0.34
C GLU A 204 -0.52 13.87 -0.13
N ILE A 205 -0.09 12.85 -0.82
CA ILE A 205 1.22 12.81 -1.47
C ILE A 205 1.00 13.13 -2.94
N HIS A 206 1.66 14.18 -3.41
CA HIS A 206 1.63 14.55 -4.81
C HIS A 206 2.70 13.76 -5.59
N PRO A 207 2.30 12.74 -6.36
CA PRO A 207 3.24 11.94 -7.14
C PRO A 207 3.78 12.67 -8.37
N VAL A 208 3.17 13.79 -8.79
CA VAL A 208 3.51 14.50 -10.01
C VAL A 208 4.01 15.92 -9.69
N ASP A 209 5.27 16.20 -10.02
CA ASP A 209 5.80 17.56 -10.08
C ASP A 209 5.89 17.99 -11.54
N TYR A 210 5.56 19.24 -11.86
CA TYR A 210 5.70 19.72 -13.21
C TYR A 210 6.11 21.19 -13.29
N SER A 211 6.78 21.55 -14.38
CA SER A 211 7.21 22.92 -14.63
C SER A 211 7.38 23.18 -16.13
N LEU A 212 7.20 24.44 -16.54
CA LEU A 212 7.59 24.90 -17.87
C LEU A 212 9.10 25.17 -17.87
N LYS A 213 9.82 24.61 -18.83
CA LYS A 213 11.26 24.86 -19.08
C LYS A 213 11.45 25.48 -20.44
N GLN A 214 12.33 26.48 -20.52
CA GLN A 214 12.82 26.98 -21.80
C GLN A 214 14.06 26.18 -22.17
N THR A 215 14.03 25.50 -23.30
CA THR A 215 15.13 24.67 -23.79
C THR A 215 15.52 25.10 -25.22
N PRO A 216 16.66 24.64 -25.78
CA PRO A 216 16.98 24.86 -27.19
C PRO A 216 15.93 24.31 -28.17
N ALA A 217 15.13 23.29 -27.73
CA ALA A 217 14.03 22.74 -28.53
C ALA A 217 12.70 23.50 -28.36
N GLY A 218 12.70 24.65 -27.66
CA GLY A 218 11.50 25.43 -27.40
C GLY A 218 10.98 25.33 -25.98
N ARG A 219 9.69 25.62 -25.79
CA ARG A 219 8.97 25.57 -24.49
C ARG A 219 8.64 24.13 -24.14
N THR A 220 9.34 23.57 -23.18
CA THR A 220 9.24 22.18 -22.82
C THR A 220 8.48 22.01 -21.50
N GLY A 221 7.41 21.22 -21.53
CA GLY A 221 6.72 20.74 -20.33
C GLY A 221 7.54 19.64 -19.66
N TYR A 222 8.15 19.95 -18.52
CA TYR A 222 8.85 18.96 -17.72
C TYR A 222 7.90 18.41 -16.67
N ILE A 223 7.71 17.08 -16.65
CA ILE A 223 6.86 16.38 -15.70
C ILE A 223 7.69 15.28 -15.05
N ARG A 224 7.78 15.29 -13.73
CA ARG A 224 8.39 14.21 -12.94
C ARG A 224 7.32 13.40 -12.26
N LEU A 225 7.25 12.12 -12.56
CA LEU A 225 6.37 11.17 -11.89
C LEU A 225 7.18 10.35 -10.89
N LYS A 226 6.91 10.56 -9.60
CA LYS A 226 7.65 9.94 -8.50
C LYS A 226 7.19 8.50 -8.22
N GLN A 227 5.89 8.21 -8.42
CA GLN A 227 5.30 6.89 -8.17
C GLN A 227 3.98 6.74 -8.93
N PHE A 228 3.62 5.53 -9.31
CA PHE A 228 2.31 5.22 -9.89
C PHE A 228 1.28 4.93 -8.78
N SER A 229 0.97 5.93 -7.96
CA SER A 229 -0.06 5.86 -6.92
C SER A 229 -1.48 6.04 -7.48
N ALA A 230 -2.50 5.86 -6.66
CA ALA A 230 -3.91 5.95 -7.10
C ALA A 230 -4.30 7.33 -7.65
N ASN A 231 -3.69 8.41 -7.14
CA ASN A 231 -3.92 9.78 -7.61
C ASN A 231 -3.01 10.21 -8.77
N ALA A 232 -2.02 9.38 -9.16
CA ALA A 232 -1.00 9.75 -10.15
C ALA A 232 -1.59 10.06 -11.54
N SER A 233 -2.57 9.28 -12.00
CA SER A 233 -3.20 9.50 -13.31
C SER A 233 -4.03 10.78 -13.35
N LYS A 234 -4.69 11.14 -12.25
CA LYS A 234 -5.41 12.40 -12.14
C LYS A 234 -4.46 13.59 -12.19
N GLU A 235 -3.42 13.60 -11.36
CA GLU A 235 -2.44 14.69 -11.30
C GLU A 235 -1.64 14.81 -12.61
N MET A 236 -1.30 13.69 -13.25
CA MET A 236 -0.66 13.71 -14.57
C MET A 236 -1.53 14.42 -15.61
N ARG A 237 -2.83 14.13 -15.64
CA ARG A 237 -3.78 14.78 -16.57
C ARG A 237 -3.90 16.28 -16.31
N GLU A 238 -3.92 16.67 -15.03
CA GLU A 238 -3.94 18.08 -14.64
C GLU A 238 -2.65 18.79 -15.04
N ALA A 239 -1.49 18.19 -14.81
CA ALA A 239 -0.19 18.72 -15.21
C ALA A 239 -0.09 18.92 -16.73
N ILE A 240 -0.52 17.94 -17.53
CA ILE A 240 -0.54 18.05 -19.00
C ILE A 240 -1.44 19.20 -19.44
N ARG A 241 -2.68 19.28 -18.94
CA ARG A 241 -3.62 20.36 -19.28
C ARG A 241 -3.08 21.75 -18.95
N ASP A 242 -2.41 21.90 -17.82
CA ASP A 242 -1.86 23.19 -17.40
C ASP A 242 -0.63 23.60 -18.25
N LEU A 243 0.16 22.64 -18.68
CA LEU A 243 1.27 22.87 -19.58
C LEU A 243 0.79 23.17 -20.99
N GLU A 244 -0.26 22.49 -21.49
CA GLU A 244 -0.91 22.80 -22.78
C GLU A 244 -1.39 24.25 -22.86
N LYS A 245 -2.05 24.75 -21.79
CA LYS A 245 -2.45 26.17 -21.71
C LYS A 245 -1.27 27.15 -21.83
N LYS A 246 -0.06 26.68 -21.50
CA LYS A 246 1.17 27.46 -21.63
C LYS A 246 1.84 27.30 -23.01
N ASN A 247 1.18 26.62 -23.96
CA ASN A 247 1.64 26.39 -25.33
C ASN A 247 3.06 25.78 -25.37
N VAL A 248 3.20 24.59 -24.75
CA VAL A 248 4.46 23.83 -24.82
C VAL A 248 4.65 23.21 -26.21
N ASP A 249 5.88 23.15 -26.66
CA ASP A 249 6.25 22.54 -27.96
C ASP A 249 6.49 21.03 -27.84
N GLY A 250 6.74 20.55 -26.59
CA GLY A 250 6.97 19.14 -26.30
C GLY A 250 7.07 18.87 -24.81
N TYR A 251 7.24 17.59 -24.47
CA TYR A 251 7.27 17.13 -23.08
C TYR A 251 8.52 16.31 -22.78
N VAL A 252 8.96 16.38 -21.52
CA VAL A 252 9.91 15.45 -20.92
C VAL A 252 9.23 14.80 -19.72
N LEU A 253 9.03 13.49 -19.78
CA LEU A 253 8.54 12.69 -18.66
C LEU A 253 9.75 12.08 -17.93
N ASP A 254 9.98 12.50 -16.68
CA ASP A 254 11.06 12.00 -15.82
C ASP A 254 10.54 10.92 -14.87
N LEU A 255 11.01 9.70 -15.08
CA LEU A 255 10.71 8.53 -14.26
C LEU A 255 11.90 8.08 -13.38
N ARG A 256 12.96 8.87 -13.29
CA ARG A 256 14.13 8.52 -12.49
C ARG A 256 13.76 8.39 -11.02
N ASN A 257 14.22 7.30 -10.40
CA ASN A 257 13.91 6.93 -9.02
C ASN A 257 12.42 6.65 -8.77
N ASN A 258 11.62 6.37 -9.82
CA ASN A 258 10.25 5.89 -9.66
C ASN A 258 10.30 4.39 -9.36
N PRO A 259 9.82 3.91 -8.19
CA PRO A 259 9.86 2.49 -7.84
C PRO A 259 8.75 1.65 -8.52
N GLY A 260 7.89 2.28 -9.33
CA GLY A 260 6.69 1.65 -9.88
C GLY A 260 5.42 2.02 -9.10
N GLY A 261 4.49 1.08 -8.96
CA GLY A 261 3.22 1.26 -8.25
C GLY A 261 2.08 0.46 -8.87
N LEU A 262 0.90 1.06 -8.95
CA LEU A 262 -0.30 0.43 -9.47
C LEU A 262 -0.25 0.27 -10.99
N LEU A 263 -0.41 -0.97 -11.48
CA LEU A 263 -0.45 -1.27 -12.91
C LEU A 263 -1.55 -0.46 -13.62
N PHE A 264 -2.72 -0.34 -13.01
CA PHE A 264 -3.82 0.44 -13.56
C PHE A 264 -3.43 1.92 -13.79
N SER A 265 -2.78 2.55 -12.81
CA SER A 265 -2.29 3.93 -12.95
C SER A 265 -1.25 4.07 -14.06
N SER A 266 -0.37 3.08 -14.23
CA SER A 266 0.62 3.11 -15.30
C SER A 266 -0.01 2.99 -16.69
N ILE A 267 -1.03 2.14 -16.83
CA ILE A 267 -1.80 2.00 -18.08
C ILE A 267 -2.55 3.30 -18.40
N GLU A 268 -3.22 3.91 -17.42
CA GLU A 268 -3.92 5.18 -17.63
C GLU A 268 -2.97 6.30 -18.03
N ILE A 269 -1.81 6.40 -17.40
CA ILE A 269 -0.80 7.40 -17.74
C ILE A 269 -0.23 7.15 -19.15
N ALA A 270 0.11 5.91 -19.49
CA ALA A 270 0.58 5.57 -20.83
C ALA A 270 -0.43 5.94 -21.92
N ARG A 271 -1.73 5.75 -21.67
CA ARG A 271 -2.81 6.15 -22.60
C ARG A 271 -2.88 7.66 -22.86
N MET A 272 -2.32 8.51 -22.02
CA MET A 272 -2.26 9.95 -22.27
C MET A 272 -1.22 10.31 -23.34
N TRP A 273 -0.25 9.44 -23.59
CA TRP A 273 0.87 9.64 -24.50
C TRP A 273 0.78 8.83 -25.79
N LEU A 274 0.02 7.75 -25.78
CA LEU A 274 -0.13 6.81 -26.89
C LEU A 274 -1.53 6.93 -27.50
N LYS A 275 -1.59 6.98 -28.82
CA LYS A 275 -2.86 7.07 -29.57
C LYS A 275 -3.52 5.71 -29.73
N ASP A 276 -2.73 4.68 -29.93
CA ASP A 276 -3.17 3.30 -30.21
C ASP A 276 -2.11 2.29 -29.77
N GLY A 277 -2.42 1.01 -29.94
CA GLY A 277 -1.53 -0.11 -29.62
C GLY A 277 -1.77 -0.72 -28.23
N THR A 278 -1.19 -1.91 -28.03
CA THR A 278 -1.20 -2.61 -26.76
C THR A 278 -0.19 -1.97 -25.80
N ILE A 279 -0.62 -1.61 -24.61
CA ILE A 279 0.25 -1.01 -23.59
C ILE A 279 0.95 -2.09 -22.80
N VAL A 280 0.23 -3.13 -22.39
CA VAL A 280 0.75 -4.26 -21.63
C VAL A 280 -0.08 -5.50 -21.95
N SER A 281 0.55 -6.65 -22.02
CA SER A 281 -0.09 -7.98 -22.05
C SER A 281 0.59 -8.89 -21.03
N THR A 282 -0.17 -9.80 -20.44
CA THR A 282 0.35 -10.91 -19.64
C THR A 282 0.32 -12.17 -20.49
N ILE A 283 1.41 -12.90 -20.54
CA ILE A 283 1.56 -14.17 -21.26
C ILE A 283 1.78 -15.26 -20.24
#